data_b269301a7c738513c9871120d263636f
#
_entry.id   b269301a7c738513c9871120d263636f
#
_cell.length_a   1.000
_cell.length_b   1.000
_cell.length_c   1.000
_cell.angle_alpha   90.00
_cell.angle_beta   90.00
_cell.angle_gamma   90.00
#
_symmetry.space_group_name_H-M   'P 1'
#
loop_
_entity.id
_entity.type
_entity.pdbx_description
1 polymer ?
#
loop_
_entity_poly.entity_id
_entity_poly.type
_entity_poly.pdbx_seq_one_letter_code
_entity_poly.pdbx_strand_id
1 'polypeptide(L)'
;MAQRILLITSSLFGEGGQSSVLAASFKSALEGRDVELVERNVVEQALPHLTGAEMTSWMTESGERSADQQALARISDDLLAEVEASDVLVLAVPLYNLGIPRQLKSWFDRILRAGKTFQYTANGPVGLLEGKSGLILAARGGMYAGTEMDSQTPHLKHMLRLIGVQDVHTIYAEGLNMGEDRKQQSLKEAQQAIGQYVAT
;
A
#
# COMPACT_ATOMS: atom_id res chain seq x y z
N MET A 1 7.23 20.88 9.37
CA MET A 1 6.70 19.69 10.09
C MET A 1 7.38 18.49 9.47
N ALA A 2 7.77 17.49 10.26
CA ALA A 2 8.33 16.25 9.74
C ALA A 2 7.35 15.59 8.74
N GLN A 3 7.87 15.05 7.64
CA GLN A 3 7.07 14.33 6.67
C GLN A 3 6.58 13.01 7.30
N ARG A 4 5.29 12.71 7.20
CA ARG A 4 4.70 11.47 7.72
C ARG A 4 4.60 10.42 6.62
N ILE A 5 5.20 9.27 6.89
CA ILE A 5 5.26 8.14 5.95
C ILE A 5 4.51 6.97 6.56
N LEU A 6 3.54 6.41 5.83
CA LEU A 6 2.89 5.15 6.17
C LEU A 6 3.46 4.03 5.31
N LEU A 7 4.25 3.15 5.91
CA LEU A 7 4.84 1.98 5.26
C LEU A 7 3.96 0.75 5.50
N ILE A 8 3.36 0.24 4.42
CA ILE A 8 2.54 -0.96 4.44
C ILE A 8 3.35 -2.14 3.92
N THR A 9 3.56 -3.16 4.76
CA THR A 9 4.22 -4.40 4.38
C THR A 9 3.21 -5.54 4.26
N SER A 10 3.41 -6.43 3.28
CA SER A 10 2.40 -7.45 2.93
C SER A 10 2.98 -8.83 2.59
N SER A 11 4.25 -9.09 2.96
CA SER A 11 4.89 -10.39 2.73
C SER A 11 4.38 -11.48 3.67
N LEU A 12 3.97 -12.63 3.11
CA LEU A 12 3.61 -13.83 3.90
C LEU A 12 4.83 -14.48 4.58
N PHE A 13 6.04 -14.13 4.15
CA PHE A 13 7.29 -14.68 4.69
C PHE A 13 7.94 -13.77 5.75
N GLY A 14 7.19 -12.79 6.28
CA GLY A 14 7.70 -11.85 7.27
C GLY A 14 8.97 -11.15 6.78
N GLU A 15 9.97 -11.01 7.65
CA GLU A 15 11.25 -10.36 7.33
C GLU A 15 12.07 -11.08 6.23
N GLY A 16 11.87 -12.40 6.05
CA GLY A 16 12.53 -13.19 5.01
C GLY A 16 12.01 -12.96 3.59
N GLY A 17 10.91 -12.23 3.45
CA GLY A 17 10.32 -11.93 2.15
C GLY A 17 11.08 -10.86 1.37
N GLN A 18 11.18 -10.99 0.03
CA GLN A 18 11.95 -10.06 -0.77
C GLN A 18 11.37 -8.62 -0.76
N SER A 19 10.06 -8.47 -0.67
CA SER A 19 9.45 -7.15 -0.47
C SER A 19 9.76 -6.55 0.90
N SER A 20 9.93 -7.39 1.94
CA SER A 20 10.37 -6.93 3.27
C SER A 20 11.84 -6.47 3.26
N VAL A 21 12.69 -7.10 2.44
CA VAL A 21 14.07 -6.63 2.20
C VAL A 21 14.06 -5.23 1.58
N LEU A 22 13.17 -4.96 0.62
CA LEU A 22 13.02 -3.61 0.05
C LEU A 22 12.50 -2.61 1.08
N ALA A 23 11.53 -3.01 1.91
CA ALA A 23 11.02 -2.19 3.01
C ALA A 23 12.13 -1.85 4.03
N ALA A 24 12.97 -2.83 4.40
CA ALA A 24 14.12 -2.62 5.27
C ALA A 24 15.13 -1.63 4.65
N SER A 25 15.42 -1.78 3.35
CA SER A 25 16.29 -0.85 2.63
C SER A 25 15.72 0.57 2.61
N PHE A 26 14.39 0.71 2.45
CA PHE A 26 13.72 2.00 2.52
C PHE A 26 13.85 2.62 3.92
N LYS A 27 13.62 1.84 4.98
CA LYS A 27 13.80 2.31 6.36
C LYS A 27 15.23 2.78 6.63
N SER A 28 16.22 2.00 6.22
CA SER A 28 17.63 2.39 6.37
C SER A 28 17.99 3.68 5.61
N ALA A 29 17.39 3.89 4.43
CA ALA A 29 17.60 5.12 3.67
C ALA A 29 16.99 6.37 4.34
N LEU A 30 16.02 6.19 5.26
CA LEU A 30 15.43 7.28 6.04
C LEU A 30 16.24 7.65 7.29
N GLU A 31 17.26 6.88 7.67
CA GLU A 31 18.05 7.15 8.87
C GLU A 31 18.68 8.55 8.83
N GLY A 32 18.53 9.30 9.91
CA GLY A 32 19.02 10.67 10.05
C GLY A 32 18.16 11.75 9.35
N ARG A 33 17.00 11.39 8.77
CA ARG A 33 16.04 12.33 8.19
C ARG A 33 14.96 12.72 9.19
N ASP A 34 14.43 13.93 9.06
CA ASP A 34 13.30 14.44 9.87
C ASP A 34 11.97 13.91 9.28
N VAL A 35 11.67 12.63 9.57
CA VAL A 35 10.46 11.96 9.12
C VAL A 35 9.81 11.20 10.27
N GLU A 36 8.48 11.11 10.24
CA GLU A 36 7.70 10.24 11.13
C GLU A 36 7.27 9.00 10.35
N LEU A 37 7.83 7.84 10.68
CA LEU A 37 7.51 6.58 10.02
C LEU A 37 6.50 5.78 10.85
N VAL A 38 5.33 5.53 10.26
CA VAL A 38 4.32 4.62 10.78
C VAL A 38 4.36 3.33 9.96
N GLU A 39 4.46 2.18 10.63
CA GLU A 39 4.52 0.87 9.97
C GLU A 39 3.23 0.08 10.20
N ARG A 40 2.70 -0.50 9.12
CA ARG A 40 1.57 -1.44 9.17
C ARG A 40 1.91 -2.72 8.44
N ASN A 41 2.03 -3.82 9.19
CA ASN A 41 2.15 -5.16 8.63
C ASN A 41 0.75 -5.79 8.51
N VAL A 42 0.21 -5.82 7.28
CA VAL A 42 -1.14 -6.34 7.04
C VAL A 42 -1.26 -7.86 7.14
N VAL A 43 -0.15 -8.57 7.28
CA VAL A 43 -0.12 -10.02 7.52
C VAL A 43 -0.22 -10.33 9.00
N GLU A 44 0.58 -9.66 9.83
CA GLU A 44 0.56 -9.84 11.29
C GLU A 44 -0.69 -9.24 11.92
N GLN A 45 -1.10 -8.07 11.43
CA GLN A 45 -2.33 -7.40 11.83
C GLN A 45 -3.47 -7.78 10.87
N ALA A 46 -3.64 -9.09 10.65
CA ALA A 46 -4.53 -9.62 9.63
C ALA A 46 -5.97 -9.13 9.80
N LEU A 47 -6.46 -8.46 8.77
CA LEU A 47 -7.85 -8.04 8.69
C LEU A 47 -8.71 -9.21 8.22
N PRO A 48 -9.89 -9.42 8.80
CA PRO A 48 -10.83 -10.43 8.31
C PRO A 48 -11.28 -10.08 6.88
N HIS A 49 -11.89 -11.04 6.19
CA HIS A 49 -12.54 -10.73 4.93
C HIS A 49 -13.61 -9.68 5.13
N LEU A 50 -13.69 -8.72 4.21
CA LEU A 50 -14.74 -7.72 4.22
C LEU A 50 -16.11 -8.38 4.10
N THR A 51 -17.06 -7.97 4.94
CA THR A 51 -18.42 -8.51 4.97
C THR A 51 -19.45 -7.44 4.59
N GLY A 52 -20.65 -7.90 4.16
CA GLY A 52 -21.76 -6.98 3.91
C GLY A 52 -22.20 -6.21 5.17
N ALA A 53 -22.11 -6.83 6.36
CA ALA A 53 -22.42 -6.18 7.62
C ALA A 53 -21.43 -5.03 7.92
N GLU A 54 -20.13 -5.23 7.66
CA GLU A 54 -19.11 -4.19 7.80
C GLU A 54 -19.37 -3.05 6.81
N MET A 55 -19.64 -3.35 5.53
CA MET A 55 -19.98 -2.33 4.54
C MET A 55 -21.25 -1.54 4.93
N THR A 56 -22.29 -2.21 5.41
CA THR A 56 -23.51 -1.55 5.87
C THR A 56 -23.22 -0.60 7.04
N SER A 57 -22.31 -0.97 7.94
CA SER A 57 -21.92 -0.12 9.06
C SER A 57 -21.32 1.21 8.62
N TRP A 58 -20.58 1.22 7.50
CA TRP A 58 -20.01 2.46 6.93
C TRP A 58 -21.05 3.34 6.25
N MET A 59 -22.09 2.74 5.69
CA MET A 59 -23.18 3.43 5.01
C MET A 59 -24.20 4.02 5.99
N THR A 60 -24.20 3.54 7.26
CA THR A 60 -25.04 4.08 8.33
C THR A 60 -24.38 5.33 8.92
N GLU A 61 -25.14 6.40 9.06
CA GLU A 61 -24.68 7.62 9.74
C GLU A 61 -24.15 7.31 11.13
N SER A 62 -23.02 7.94 11.51
CA SER A 62 -22.30 7.54 12.74
C SER A 62 -23.16 7.66 14.02
N GLY A 63 -24.08 8.61 14.07
CA GLY A 63 -25.00 8.80 15.19
C GLY A 63 -26.16 7.79 15.24
N GLU A 64 -26.39 7.04 14.16
CA GLU A 64 -27.45 6.05 14.03
C GLU A 64 -26.96 4.60 14.13
N ARG A 65 -25.63 4.40 14.23
CA ARG A 65 -25.01 3.07 14.32
C ARG A 65 -25.35 2.40 15.66
N SER A 66 -25.73 1.12 15.60
CA SER A 66 -25.73 0.26 16.79
C SER A 66 -24.30 0.07 17.32
N ALA A 67 -24.17 -0.44 18.56
CA ALA A 67 -22.86 -0.75 19.14
C ALA A 67 -22.04 -1.72 18.25
N ASP A 68 -22.68 -2.74 17.66
CA ASP A 68 -22.03 -3.68 16.77
C ASP A 68 -21.58 -3.01 15.45
N GLN A 69 -22.41 -2.13 14.89
CA GLN A 69 -22.03 -1.35 13.70
C GLN A 69 -20.89 -0.37 14.00
N GLN A 70 -20.86 0.24 15.18
CA GLN A 70 -19.75 1.09 15.60
C GLN A 70 -18.45 0.29 15.68
N ALA A 71 -18.48 -0.91 16.28
CA ALA A 71 -17.31 -1.79 16.37
C ALA A 71 -16.79 -2.21 14.98
N LEU A 72 -17.67 -2.56 14.04
CA LEU A 72 -17.32 -2.91 12.68
C LEU A 72 -16.76 -1.71 11.90
N ALA A 73 -17.38 -0.53 12.01
CA ALA A 73 -16.95 0.66 11.31
C ALA A 73 -15.57 1.14 11.78
N ARG A 74 -15.27 0.98 13.08
CA ARG A 74 -14.02 1.41 13.68
C ARG A 74 -12.80 0.79 13.01
N ILE A 75 -12.88 -0.47 12.54
CA ILE A 75 -11.78 -1.13 11.83
C ILE A 75 -11.33 -0.29 10.63
N SER A 76 -12.27 0.16 9.82
CA SER A 76 -11.98 1.01 8.66
C SER A 76 -11.65 2.44 9.07
N ASP A 77 -12.33 3.01 10.06
CA ASP A 77 -12.10 4.39 10.51
C ASP A 77 -10.67 4.56 11.06
N ASP A 78 -10.13 3.59 11.79
CA ASP A 78 -8.75 3.59 12.29
C ASP A 78 -7.73 3.54 11.13
N LEU A 79 -7.98 2.70 10.10
CA LEU A 79 -7.11 2.61 8.91
C LEU A 79 -7.17 3.90 8.06
N LEU A 80 -8.33 4.51 7.95
CA LEU A 80 -8.49 5.79 7.27
C LEU A 80 -7.71 6.90 7.97
N ALA A 81 -7.77 6.97 9.29
CA ALA A 81 -7.04 7.95 10.07
C ALA A 81 -5.51 7.87 9.85
N GLU A 82 -4.94 6.65 9.71
CA GLU A 82 -3.53 6.47 9.37
C GLU A 82 -3.20 7.01 7.97
N VAL A 83 -4.04 6.70 6.98
CA VAL A 83 -3.86 7.16 5.61
C VAL A 83 -4.03 8.68 5.51
N GLU A 84 -5.04 9.25 6.15
CA GLU A 84 -5.31 10.69 6.17
C GLU A 84 -4.16 11.48 6.82
N ALA A 85 -3.59 10.93 7.89
CA ALA A 85 -2.48 11.55 8.62
C ALA A 85 -1.13 11.49 7.88
N SER A 86 -1.01 10.67 6.84
CA SER A 86 0.27 10.45 6.13
C SER A 86 0.41 11.36 4.91
N ASP A 87 1.63 11.78 4.60
CA ASP A 87 1.98 12.51 3.38
C ASP A 87 2.38 11.54 2.26
N VAL A 88 3.01 10.43 2.62
CA VAL A 88 3.52 9.42 1.69
C VAL A 88 3.00 8.03 2.06
N LEU A 89 2.44 7.32 1.08
CA LEU A 89 2.05 5.92 1.21
C LEU A 89 3.08 5.03 0.53
N VAL A 90 3.79 4.19 1.30
CA VAL A 90 4.78 3.25 0.78
C VAL A 90 4.24 1.83 0.88
N LEU A 91 4.13 1.14 -0.24
CA LEU A 91 3.61 -0.21 -0.33
C LEU A 91 4.75 -1.19 -0.67
N ALA A 92 5.16 -2.03 0.26
CA ALA A 92 6.11 -3.12 0.00
C ALA A 92 5.33 -4.41 -0.35
N VAL A 93 5.32 -4.77 -1.64
CA VAL A 93 4.37 -5.74 -2.17
C VAL A 93 5.06 -6.86 -2.95
N PRO A 94 4.91 -8.12 -2.53
CA PRO A 94 5.29 -9.27 -3.33
C PRO A 94 4.24 -9.55 -4.41
N LEU A 95 4.65 -10.16 -5.52
CA LEU A 95 3.73 -10.69 -6.53
C LEU A 95 3.47 -12.18 -6.23
N TYR A 96 2.26 -12.51 -5.79
CA TYR A 96 1.83 -13.89 -5.59
C TYR A 96 0.77 -14.28 -6.62
N ASN A 97 1.09 -15.29 -7.45
CA ASN A 97 0.18 -15.79 -8.48
C ASN A 97 -0.45 -14.68 -9.34
N LEU A 98 0.41 -13.76 -9.84
CA LEU A 98 0.04 -12.59 -10.64
C LEU A 98 -0.87 -11.57 -9.92
N GLY A 99 -0.94 -11.59 -8.60
CA GLY A 99 -1.78 -10.68 -7.83
C GLY A 99 -1.09 -10.10 -6.60
N ILE A 100 -1.79 -9.20 -5.93
CA ILE A 100 -1.39 -8.68 -4.61
C ILE A 100 -1.78 -9.68 -3.51
N PRO A 101 -1.09 -9.69 -2.36
CA PRO A 101 -1.52 -10.47 -1.20
C PRO A 101 -2.96 -10.14 -0.80
N ARG A 102 -3.74 -11.17 -0.46
CA ARG A 102 -5.13 -11.03 0.00
C ARG A 102 -5.26 -10.05 1.17
N GLN A 103 -4.29 -10.07 2.07
CA GLN A 103 -4.27 -9.19 3.24
C GLN A 103 -4.14 -7.71 2.83
N LEU A 104 -3.31 -7.42 1.83
CA LEU A 104 -3.21 -6.06 1.28
C LEU A 104 -4.50 -5.64 0.60
N LYS A 105 -5.16 -6.56 -0.14
CA LYS A 105 -6.47 -6.26 -0.72
C LYS A 105 -7.52 -5.98 0.36
N SER A 106 -7.53 -6.73 1.47
CA SER A 106 -8.43 -6.49 2.61
C SER A 106 -8.20 -5.13 3.27
N TRP A 107 -6.95 -4.63 3.27
CA TRP A 107 -6.63 -3.27 3.71
C TRP A 107 -7.19 -2.23 2.74
N PHE A 108 -6.93 -2.38 1.43
CA PHE A 108 -7.49 -1.49 0.43
C PHE A 108 -9.01 -1.43 0.45
N ASP A 109 -9.68 -2.56 0.62
CA ASP A 109 -11.15 -2.63 0.68
C ASP A 109 -11.73 -1.76 1.80
N ARG A 110 -10.95 -1.48 2.85
CA ARG A 110 -11.38 -0.66 3.99
C ARG A 110 -11.02 0.80 3.88
N ILE A 111 -10.02 1.15 3.10
CA ILE A 111 -9.66 2.55 2.88
C ILE A 111 -10.29 3.16 1.62
N LEU A 112 -10.74 2.33 0.66
CA LEU A 112 -11.47 2.79 -0.52
C LEU A 112 -12.96 2.95 -0.18
N ARG A 113 -13.31 4.04 0.51
CA ARG A 113 -14.67 4.33 0.95
C ARG A 113 -15.26 5.54 0.23
N ALA A 114 -16.40 5.34 -0.44
CA ALA A 114 -17.17 6.43 -1.02
C ALA A 114 -17.62 7.42 0.06
N GLY A 115 -17.46 8.73 -0.21
CA GLY A 115 -17.76 9.80 0.74
C GLY A 115 -16.68 10.04 1.81
N LYS A 116 -15.57 9.26 1.79
CA LYS A 116 -14.41 9.43 2.68
C LYS A 116 -13.12 9.66 1.88
N THR A 117 -12.67 8.69 1.10
CA THR A 117 -11.43 8.80 0.33
C THR A 117 -11.67 9.06 -1.16
N PHE A 118 -12.87 8.86 -1.64
CA PHE A 118 -13.29 9.24 -2.98
C PHE A 118 -14.79 9.53 -3.02
N GLN A 119 -15.25 10.19 -4.08
CA GLN A 119 -16.68 10.40 -4.32
C GLN A 119 -17.02 10.21 -5.80
N TYR A 120 -18.24 9.80 -6.08
CA TYR A 120 -18.75 9.74 -7.45
C TYR A 120 -19.26 11.12 -7.88
N THR A 121 -18.89 11.53 -9.09
CA THR A 121 -19.37 12.76 -9.74
C THR A 121 -20.00 12.40 -11.08
N ALA A 122 -20.65 13.39 -11.73
CA ALA A 122 -21.19 13.20 -13.07
C ALA A 122 -20.11 12.81 -14.11
N ASN A 123 -18.83 13.12 -13.82
CA ASN A 123 -17.69 12.84 -14.69
C ASN A 123 -16.86 11.61 -14.24
N GLY A 124 -17.37 10.82 -13.30
CA GLY A 124 -16.71 9.66 -12.72
C GLY A 124 -16.22 9.87 -11.28
N PRO A 125 -15.49 8.90 -10.72
CA PRO A 125 -14.98 9.00 -9.35
C PRO A 125 -13.85 10.03 -9.25
N VAL A 126 -13.83 10.77 -8.14
CA VAL A 126 -12.79 11.75 -7.78
C VAL A 126 -12.25 11.38 -6.40
N GLY A 127 -10.93 11.29 -6.29
CA GLY A 127 -10.25 11.05 -5.01
C GLY A 127 -10.27 12.30 -4.13
N LEU A 128 -10.32 12.10 -2.83
CA LEU A 128 -10.46 13.17 -1.83
C LEU A 128 -9.17 13.37 -1.00
N LEU A 129 -8.19 12.48 -1.12
CA LEU A 129 -6.89 12.58 -0.42
C LEU A 129 -5.92 13.40 -1.28
N GLU A 130 -5.90 14.70 -1.07
CA GLU A 130 -5.04 15.62 -1.80
C GLU A 130 -3.65 15.74 -1.16
N GLY A 131 -2.64 16.13 -1.96
CA GLY A 131 -1.29 16.43 -1.50
C GLY A 131 -0.46 15.22 -1.07
N LYS A 132 -0.91 13.99 -1.38
CA LYS A 132 -0.21 12.75 -1.03
C LYS A 132 0.51 12.16 -2.23
N SER A 133 1.67 11.53 -1.96
CA SER A 133 2.39 10.72 -2.94
C SER A 133 2.42 9.24 -2.57
N GLY A 134 2.75 8.39 -3.54
CA GLY A 134 2.82 6.94 -3.38
C GLY A 134 4.13 6.36 -3.87
N LEU A 135 4.67 5.38 -3.15
CA LEU A 135 5.80 4.57 -3.57
C LEU A 135 5.42 3.09 -3.51
N ILE A 136 5.59 2.37 -4.60
CA ILE A 136 5.41 0.93 -4.67
C ILE A 136 6.80 0.28 -4.75
N LEU A 137 7.13 -0.56 -3.76
CA LEU A 137 8.31 -1.41 -3.71
C LEU A 137 7.88 -2.83 -4.12
N ALA A 138 8.01 -3.15 -5.40
CA ALA A 138 7.49 -4.38 -6.00
C ALA A 138 8.56 -5.47 -6.08
N ALA A 139 8.35 -6.60 -5.39
CA ALA A 139 9.25 -7.76 -5.42
C ALA A 139 8.60 -8.92 -6.19
N ARG A 140 9.30 -9.45 -7.24
CA ARG A 140 8.72 -10.41 -8.19
C ARG A 140 9.71 -11.49 -8.60
N GLY A 141 9.24 -12.74 -8.63
CA GLY A 141 10.05 -13.88 -9.05
C GLY A 141 10.44 -13.87 -10.53
N GLY A 142 9.53 -13.46 -11.40
CA GLY A 142 9.77 -13.27 -12.85
C GLY A 142 9.95 -11.80 -13.22
N MET A 143 9.95 -11.51 -14.51
CA MET A 143 10.05 -10.16 -15.08
C MET A 143 8.74 -9.80 -15.78
N TYR A 144 8.01 -8.85 -15.22
CA TYR A 144 6.66 -8.50 -15.68
C TYR A 144 6.47 -7.01 -15.98
N ALA A 145 7.35 -6.14 -15.44
CA ALA A 145 7.22 -4.70 -15.61
C ALA A 145 7.16 -4.29 -17.08
N GLY A 146 6.11 -3.55 -17.44
CA GLY A 146 5.89 -3.09 -18.82
C GLY A 146 5.37 -4.15 -19.78
N THR A 147 5.03 -5.35 -19.32
CA THR A 147 4.39 -6.41 -20.11
C THR A 147 2.89 -6.51 -19.80
N GLU A 148 2.13 -7.21 -20.65
CA GLU A 148 0.71 -7.52 -20.42
C GLU A 148 0.48 -8.40 -19.18
N MET A 149 1.52 -9.08 -18.71
CA MET A 149 1.48 -9.91 -17.50
C MET A 149 1.62 -9.10 -16.21
N ASP A 150 1.93 -7.79 -16.29
CA ASP A 150 1.97 -6.91 -15.11
C ASP A 150 0.55 -6.54 -14.65
N SER A 151 -0.11 -7.45 -13.99
CA SER A 151 -1.43 -7.23 -13.37
C SER A 151 -1.36 -6.47 -12.04
N GLN A 152 -0.19 -6.44 -11.38
CA GLN A 152 -0.02 -5.87 -10.04
C GLN A 152 0.12 -4.35 -10.05
N THR A 153 1.04 -3.81 -10.87
CA THR A 153 1.34 -2.37 -10.87
C THR A 153 0.13 -1.52 -11.30
N PRO A 154 -0.57 -1.84 -12.41
CA PRO A 154 -1.76 -1.09 -12.78
C PRO A 154 -2.85 -1.15 -11.69
N HIS A 155 -3.07 -2.32 -11.10
CA HIS A 155 -4.05 -2.51 -10.04
C HIS A 155 -3.77 -1.63 -8.82
N LEU A 156 -2.53 -1.63 -8.31
CA LEU A 156 -2.12 -0.78 -7.19
C LEU A 156 -2.25 0.71 -7.52
N LYS A 157 -1.78 1.12 -8.72
CA LYS A 157 -1.88 2.51 -9.17
C LYS A 157 -3.33 2.96 -9.31
N HIS A 158 -4.23 2.12 -9.81
CA HIS A 158 -5.65 2.45 -9.91
C HIS A 158 -6.29 2.64 -8.54
N MET A 159 -5.97 1.78 -7.56
CA MET A 159 -6.49 1.92 -6.19
C MET A 159 -5.98 3.21 -5.51
N LEU A 160 -4.69 3.51 -5.64
CA LEU A 160 -4.10 4.73 -5.09
C LEU A 160 -4.68 5.99 -5.75
N ARG A 161 -4.80 6.00 -7.08
CA ARG A 161 -5.37 7.13 -7.82
C ARG A 161 -6.85 7.34 -7.51
N LEU A 162 -7.60 6.25 -7.29
CA LEU A 162 -9.01 6.34 -6.91
C LEU A 162 -9.21 7.15 -5.63
N ILE A 163 -8.30 7.04 -4.67
CA ILE A 163 -8.36 7.81 -3.41
C ILE A 163 -7.71 9.19 -3.50
N GLY A 164 -7.08 9.56 -4.63
CA GLY A 164 -6.50 10.89 -4.85
C GLY A 164 -4.97 10.93 -4.92
N VAL A 165 -4.27 9.81 -4.66
CA VAL A 165 -2.80 9.73 -4.77
C VAL A 165 -2.41 9.59 -6.24
N GLN A 166 -2.14 10.71 -6.91
CA GLN A 166 -1.88 10.74 -8.36
C GLN A 166 -0.40 10.49 -8.69
N ASP A 167 0.51 11.03 -7.88
CA ASP A 167 1.95 10.82 -8.03
C ASP A 167 2.34 9.49 -7.37
N VAL A 168 2.51 8.45 -8.19
CA VAL A 168 2.84 7.10 -7.73
C VAL A 168 4.10 6.60 -8.43
N HIS A 169 5.21 6.61 -7.70
CA HIS A 169 6.47 6.01 -8.16
C HIS A 169 6.48 4.50 -7.91
N THR A 170 7.23 3.75 -8.73
CA THR A 170 7.38 2.30 -8.57
C THR A 170 8.84 1.91 -8.72
N ILE A 171 9.36 1.18 -7.74
CA ILE A 171 10.69 0.56 -7.77
C ILE A 171 10.49 -0.95 -7.80
N TYR A 172 11.12 -1.60 -8.76
CA TYR A 172 11.01 -3.03 -9.00
C TYR A 172 12.26 -3.77 -8.58
N ALA A 173 12.08 -4.92 -7.94
CA ALA A 173 13.06 -5.99 -7.86
C ALA A 173 12.42 -7.21 -8.57
N GLU A 174 12.88 -7.51 -9.78
CA GLU A 174 12.31 -8.55 -10.65
C GLU A 174 13.32 -9.64 -11.01
N GLY A 175 12.82 -10.79 -11.46
CA GLY A 175 13.67 -11.93 -11.79
C GLY A 175 14.30 -12.60 -10.57
N LEU A 176 13.69 -12.43 -9.39
CA LEU A 176 14.26 -12.91 -8.12
C LEU A 176 14.30 -14.44 -8.00
N ASN A 177 13.59 -15.15 -8.88
CA ASN A 177 13.63 -16.62 -9.00
C ASN A 177 14.31 -17.10 -10.31
N MET A 178 15.03 -16.20 -11.02
CA MET A 178 15.66 -16.48 -12.31
C MET A 178 17.19 -16.68 -12.19
N GLY A 179 17.68 -17.12 -11.04
CA GLY A 179 19.08 -17.35 -10.72
C GLY A 179 19.65 -16.37 -9.73
N GLU A 180 20.69 -16.78 -9.00
CA GLU A 180 21.21 -16.00 -7.87
C GLU A 180 21.87 -14.69 -8.32
N ASP A 181 22.65 -14.71 -9.41
CA ASP A 181 23.29 -13.49 -9.94
C ASP A 181 22.24 -12.43 -10.34
N ARG A 182 21.17 -12.88 -11.00
CA ARG A 182 20.07 -11.99 -11.38
C ARG A 182 19.37 -11.40 -10.16
N LYS A 183 19.10 -12.21 -9.16
CA LYS A 183 18.49 -11.79 -7.90
C LYS A 183 19.34 -10.74 -7.20
N GLN A 184 20.64 -11.00 -7.03
CA GLN A 184 21.55 -10.06 -6.36
C GLN A 184 21.64 -8.74 -7.11
N GLN A 185 21.75 -8.79 -8.43
CA GLN A 185 21.80 -7.59 -9.28
C GLN A 185 20.50 -6.78 -9.14
N SER A 186 19.34 -7.42 -9.23
CA SER A 186 18.04 -6.77 -9.16
C SER A 186 17.77 -6.12 -7.79
N LEU A 187 18.14 -6.81 -6.70
CA LEU A 187 18.02 -6.25 -5.36
C LEU A 187 18.95 -5.04 -5.17
N LYS A 188 20.18 -5.11 -5.66
CA LYS A 188 21.14 -4.00 -5.61
C LYS A 188 20.62 -2.77 -6.38
N GLU A 189 20.11 -2.97 -7.59
CA GLU A 189 19.51 -1.91 -8.42
C GLU A 189 18.32 -1.26 -7.70
N ALA A 190 17.43 -2.08 -7.11
CA ALA A 190 16.29 -1.60 -6.34
C ALA A 190 16.72 -0.80 -5.10
N GLN A 191 17.73 -1.26 -4.37
CA GLN A 191 18.28 -0.54 -3.22
C GLN A 191 18.87 0.82 -3.59
N GLN A 192 19.60 0.89 -4.72
CA GLN A 192 20.12 2.15 -5.24
C GLN A 192 18.99 3.11 -5.63
N ALA A 193 17.94 2.61 -6.31
CA ALA A 193 16.78 3.41 -6.68
C ALA A 193 16.01 3.91 -5.45
N ILE A 194 15.90 3.12 -4.38
CA ILE A 194 15.33 3.53 -3.10
C ILE A 194 16.15 4.67 -2.48
N GLY A 195 17.47 4.54 -2.44
CA GLY A 195 18.35 5.60 -1.93
C GLY A 195 18.21 6.90 -2.72
N GLN A 196 18.11 6.84 -4.04
CA GLN A 196 17.87 7.99 -4.90
C GLN A 196 16.51 8.63 -4.65
N TYR A 197 15.44 7.83 -4.56
CA TYR A 197 14.09 8.34 -4.28
C TYR A 197 14.01 9.07 -2.94
N VAL A 198 14.63 8.53 -1.91
CA VAL A 198 14.64 9.14 -0.58
C VAL A 198 15.51 10.40 -0.55
N ALA A 199 16.49 10.57 -1.45
CA ALA A 199 17.36 11.75 -1.52
C ALA A 199 16.70 12.98 -2.18
N THR A 200 15.59 12.78 -2.92
CA THR A 200 14.81 13.88 -3.55
C THR A 200 13.77 14.45 -2.62
#